data_1867db0d0478c9761390a7859c3099da
#
_entry.id   1867db0d0478c9761390a7859c3099da
#
_cell.length_a   1.000
_cell.length_b   1.000
_cell.length_c   1.000
_cell.angle_alpha   90.00
_cell.angle_beta   90.00
_cell.angle_gamma   90.00
#
_symmetry.space_group_name_H-M   'P 1'
#
loop_
_entity.id
_entity.type
_entity.pdbx_description
1 polymer ?
#
loop_
_entity_poly.entity_id
_entity_poly.type
_entity_poly.pdbx_seq_one_letter_code
_entity_poly.pdbx_strand_id
1 'polypeptide(L)'
;MKTLQMIHYFNFVIATVFVVFYFYQIGYLLLGLLMKHRKNKTGSHQFHRYAAVISARNEANVIGGLIASLKAQNYPSDLLDIYVIADNCTDNTAQVAAQAGARVYRRYN
;
A
#
# COMPACT_ATOMS: atom_id res chain seq x y z
N MET A 1 3.14 -45.92 43.64
CA MET A 1 1.85 -45.77 42.96
C MET A 1 1.37 -44.33 42.90
N LYS A 2 1.42 -43.54 43.96
CA LYS A 2 0.94 -42.11 43.95
C LYS A 2 1.74 -41.19 43.00
N THR A 3 3.04 -41.32 42.90
CA THR A 3 3.91 -40.53 42.01
C THR A 3 3.60 -40.74 40.51
N LEU A 4 3.33 -41.99 40.14
CA LEU A 4 2.98 -42.33 38.75
C LEU A 4 1.64 -41.70 38.33
N GLN A 5 0.66 -41.72 39.24
CA GLN A 5 -0.63 -41.07 39.01
C GLN A 5 -0.51 -39.55 38.89
N MET A 6 0.38 -38.93 39.70
CA MET A 6 0.61 -37.46 39.59
C MET A 6 1.25 -37.10 38.24
N ILE A 7 2.18 -37.91 37.74
CA ILE A 7 2.81 -37.68 36.42
C ILE A 7 1.76 -37.78 35.30
N HIS A 8 0.89 -38.80 35.35
CA HIS A 8 -0.18 -38.94 34.37
C HIS A 8 -1.17 -37.79 34.42
N TYR A 9 -1.52 -37.30 35.60
CA TYR A 9 -2.40 -36.17 35.75
C TYR A 9 -1.79 -34.86 35.18
N PHE A 10 -0.50 -34.65 35.46
CA PHE A 10 0.25 -33.49 34.94
C PHE A 10 0.33 -33.52 33.41
N ASN A 11 0.69 -34.66 32.82
CA ASN A 11 0.74 -34.83 31.38
C ASN A 11 -0.64 -34.67 30.74
N PHE A 12 -1.71 -35.13 31.39
CA PHE A 12 -3.07 -34.95 30.89
C PHE A 12 -3.48 -33.45 30.85
N VAL A 13 -3.14 -32.72 31.93
CA VAL A 13 -3.42 -31.25 31.98
C VAL A 13 -2.65 -30.53 30.88
N ILE A 14 -1.37 -30.81 30.72
CA ILE A 14 -0.56 -30.19 29.65
C ILE A 14 -1.14 -30.52 28.27
N ALA A 15 -1.46 -31.77 28.00
CA ALA A 15 -2.04 -32.19 26.72
C ALA A 15 -3.37 -31.48 26.45
N THR A 16 -4.20 -31.34 27.49
CA THR A 16 -5.49 -30.61 27.35
C THR A 16 -5.27 -29.13 27.01
N VAL A 17 -4.32 -28.47 27.65
CA VAL A 17 -3.95 -27.08 27.34
C VAL A 17 -3.49 -26.95 25.89
N PHE A 18 -2.60 -27.85 25.43
CA PHE A 18 -2.13 -27.85 24.04
C PHE A 18 -3.28 -28.05 23.05
N VAL A 19 -4.18 -28.99 23.32
CA VAL A 19 -5.36 -29.23 22.45
C VAL A 19 -6.21 -27.98 22.33
N VAL A 20 -6.50 -27.26 23.43
CA VAL A 20 -7.28 -26.02 23.41
C VAL A 20 -6.58 -24.95 22.56
N PHE A 21 -5.26 -24.78 22.71
CA PHE A 21 -4.49 -23.83 21.89
C PHE A 21 -4.48 -24.20 20.39
N TYR A 22 -4.40 -25.49 20.05
CA TYR A 22 -4.45 -25.92 18.65
C TYR A 22 -5.83 -25.74 18.03
N PHE A 23 -6.92 -25.99 18.78
CA PHE A 23 -8.28 -25.69 18.31
C PHE A 23 -8.48 -24.21 18.01
N TYR A 24 -7.94 -23.34 18.83
CA TYR A 24 -7.96 -21.89 18.61
C TYR A 24 -7.26 -21.51 17.29
N GLN A 25 -6.08 -22.07 17.01
CA GLN A 25 -5.35 -21.81 15.75
C GLN A 25 -6.11 -22.32 14.52
N ILE A 26 -6.72 -23.51 14.60
CA ILE A 26 -7.54 -24.06 13.52
C ILE A 26 -8.74 -23.15 13.23
N GLY A 27 -9.38 -22.62 14.27
CA GLY A 27 -10.47 -21.66 14.13
C GLY A 27 -10.07 -20.42 13.34
N TYR A 28 -8.90 -19.81 13.64
CA TYR A 28 -8.38 -18.68 12.87
C TYR A 28 -8.01 -19.03 11.45
N LEU A 29 -7.44 -20.20 11.20
CA LEU A 29 -7.11 -20.66 9.86
C LEU A 29 -8.38 -20.81 9.01
N LEU A 30 -9.43 -21.44 9.56
CA LEU A 30 -10.72 -21.59 8.89
C LEU A 30 -11.38 -20.24 8.64
N LEU A 31 -11.35 -19.33 9.62
CA LEU A 31 -11.88 -17.99 9.47
C LEU A 31 -11.14 -17.23 8.37
N GLY A 32 -9.82 -17.31 8.33
CA GLY A 32 -8.99 -16.70 7.28
C GLY A 32 -9.29 -17.25 5.88
N LEU A 33 -9.48 -18.56 5.76
CA LEU A 33 -9.85 -19.20 4.49
C LEU A 33 -11.26 -18.80 4.03
N LEU A 34 -12.21 -18.72 4.94
CA LEU A 34 -13.59 -18.28 4.63
C LEU A 34 -13.63 -16.80 4.24
N MET A 35 -12.84 -15.94 4.91
CA MET A 35 -12.74 -14.53 4.57
C MET A 35 -12.04 -14.30 3.23
N LYS A 36 -11.01 -15.09 2.91
CA LYS A 36 -10.34 -15.03 1.61
C LYS A 36 -11.27 -15.41 0.45
N HIS A 37 -12.26 -16.27 0.70
CA HIS A 37 -13.25 -16.65 -0.31
C HIS A 37 -14.36 -15.61 -0.53
N ARG A 38 -14.50 -14.64 0.37
CA ARG A 38 -15.22 -13.40 0.06
C ARG A 38 -14.37 -12.63 -0.95
N LYS A 39 -14.47 -13.02 -2.23
CA LYS A 39 -14.07 -12.14 -3.33
C LYS A 39 -14.64 -10.77 -2.99
N ASN A 40 -13.77 -9.78 -2.82
CA ASN A 40 -14.18 -8.40 -2.88
C ASN A 40 -15.11 -8.31 -4.10
N LYS A 41 -16.40 -8.11 -3.86
CA LYS A 41 -17.25 -7.59 -4.91
C LYS A 41 -16.54 -6.32 -5.30
N THR A 42 -15.85 -6.36 -6.43
CA THR A 42 -15.29 -5.20 -7.07
C THR A 42 -16.47 -4.26 -7.20
N GLY A 43 -16.62 -3.36 -6.23
CA GLY A 43 -17.56 -2.27 -6.36
C GLY A 43 -17.26 -1.67 -7.72
N SER A 44 -18.24 -1.29 -8.49
CA SER A 44 -18.02 -0.56 -9.72
C SER A 44 -17.02 0.53 -9.40
N HIS A 45 -15.77 0.38 -9.88
CA HIS A 45 -14.75 1.40 -9.69
C HIS A 45 -15.25 2.62 -10.44
N GLN A 46 -15.91 3.52 -9.72
CA GLN A 46 -16.14 4.86 -10.26
C GLN A 46 -14.77 5.52 -10.29
N PHE A 47 -14.28 5.74 -11.49
CA PHE A 47 -13.07 6.51 -11.69
C PHE A 47 -13.36 7.97 -11.35
N HIS A 48 -12.59 8.52 -10.45
CA HIS A 48 -12.67 9.93 -10.08
C HIS A 48 -11.53 10.71 -10.76
N ARG A 49 -11.74 11.99 -11.01
CA ARG A 49 -10.67 12.84 -11.50
C ARG A 49 -9.74 13.22 -10.36
N TYR A 50 -8.45 12.98 -10.52
CA TYR A 50 -7.42 13.32 -9.54
C TYR A 50 -6.44 14.35 -10.10
N ALA A 51 -5.92 15.18 -9.21
CA ALA A 51 -4.81 16.07 -9.48
C ALA A 51 -3.62 15.65 -8.59
N ALA A 52 -2.52 15.22 -9.20
CA ALA A 52 -1.25 15.01 -8.52
C ALA A 52 -0.47 16.32 -8.50
N VAL A 53 -0.28 16.90 -7.32
CA VAL A 53 0.48 18.14 -7.14
C VAL A 53 1.85 17.81 -6.57
N ILE A 54 2.91 18.18 -7.29
CA ILE A 54 4.31 17.88 -6.95
C ILE A 54 5.01 19.22 -6.73
N SER A 55 5.58 19.43 -5.55
CA SER A 55 6.51 20.53 -5.28
C SER A 55 7.92 20.06 -5.56
N ALA A 56 8.66 20.78 -6.41
CA ALA A 56 10.01 20.44 -6.81
C ALA A 56 10.94 21.65 -6.72
N ARG A 57 12.15 21.43 -6.20
CA ARG A 57 13.20 22.45 -6.13
C ARG A 57 14.53 21.84 -6.57
N ASN A 58 15.03 22.26 -7.74
CA ASN A 58 16.27 21.76 -8.33
C ASN A 58 16.31 20.23 -8.49
N GLU A 59 15.22 19.67 -9.04
CA GLU A 59 15.02 18.22 -9.20
C GLU A 59 15.03 17.78 -10.68
N ALA A 60 15.74 18.50 -11.54
CA ALA A 60 15.76 18.25 -12.98
C ALA A 60 16.09 16.80 -13.35
N ASN A 61 16.95 16.13 -12.57
CA ASN A 61 17.39 14.76 -12.88
C ASN A 61 16.34 13.68 -12.57
N VAL A 62 15.37 13.97 -11.69
CA VAL A 62 14.43 12.95 -11.19
C VAL A 62 12.97 13.23 -11.57
N ILE A 63 12.62 14.51 -11.77
CA ILE A 63 11.23 14.93 -11.99
C ILE A 63 10.60 14.27 -13.23
N GLY A 64 11.37 14.11 -14.30
CA GLY A 64 10.89 13.47 -15.53
C GLY A 64 10.52 11.99 -15.32
N GLY A 65 11.33 11.25 -14.56
CA GLY A 65 11.07 9.85 -14.21
C GLY A 65 9.84 9.70 -13.32
N LEU A 66 9.65 10.60 -12.35
CA LEU A 66 8.46 10.61 -11.48
C LEU A 66 7.18 10.82 -12.30
N ILE A 67 7.17 11.81 -13.20
CA ILE A 67 6.00 12.09 -14.06
C ILE A 67 5.71 10.89 -14.97
N ALA A 68 6.74 10.28 -15.56
CA ALA A 68 6.59 9.08 -16.38
C ALA A 68 5.99 7.91 -15.57
N SER A 69 6.42 7.71 -14.34
CA SER A 69 5.89 6.67 -13.44
C SER A 69 4.42 6.91 -13.09
N LEU A 70 4.02 8.16 -12.87
CA LEU A 70 2.62 8.52 -12.61
C LEU A 70 1.74 8.24 -13.84
N LYS A 71 2.23 8.53 -15.04
CA LYS A 71 1.52 8.26 -16.29
C LYS A 71 1.43 6.78 -16.65
N ALA A 72 2.40 5.98 -16.18
CA ALA A 72 2.43 4.53 -16.41
C ALA A 72 1.52 3.74 -15.47
N GLN A 73 0.85 4.38 -14.53
CA GLN A 73 -0.07 3.71 -13.61
C GLN A 73 -1.32 3.18 -14.33
N ASN A 74 -1.88 2.10 -13.80
CA ASN A 74 -3.13 1.53 -14.32
C ASN A 74 -4.34 2.38 -13.90
N TYR A 75 -4.35 3.64 -14.34
CA TYR A 75 -5.43 4.60 -14.13
C TYR A 75 -5.69 5.38 -15.42
N PRO A 76 -6.97 5.70 -15.77
CA PRO A 76 -7.26 6.45 -16.98
C PRO A 76 -6.52 7.79 -17.02
N SER A 77 -5.70 7.99 -18.03
CA SER A 77 -4.82 9.16 -18.16
C SER A 77 -5.55 10.48 -18.32
N ASP A 78 -6.79 10.45 -18.83
CA ASP A 78 -7.71 11.58 -18.97
C ASP A 78 -8.31 12.04 -17.63
N LEU A 79 -8.22 11.19 -16.60
CA LEU A 79 -8.70 11.47 -15.25
C LEU A 79 -7.57 11.79 -14.25
N LEU A 80 -6.32 11.86 -14.70
CA LEU A 80 -5.16 12.21 -13.88
C LEU A 80 -4.47 13.46 -14.42
N ASP A 81 -4.69 14.59 -13.76
CA ASP A 81 -3.94 15.81 -14.03
C ASP A 81 -2.66 15.87 -13.18
N ILE A 82 -1.52 16.16 -13.80
CA ILE A 82 -0.23 16.28 -13.09
C ILE A 82 0.21 17.74 -13.09
N TYR A 83 0.38 18.29 -11.89
CA TYR A 83 0.84 19.65 -11.65
C TYR A 83 2.20 19.63 -10.96
N VAL A 84 3.13 20.46 -11.45
CA VAL A 84 4.44 20.64 -10.82
C VAL A 84 4.61 22.10 -10.43
N ILE A 85 4.89 22.33 -9.16
CA ILE A 85 5.23 23.64 -8.62
C ILE A 85 6.75 23.71 -8.53
N ALA A 86 7.39 24.38 -9.48
CA ALA A 86 8.83 24.65 -9.47
C ALA A 86 9.13 25.82 -8.52
N ASP A 87 9.48 25.49 -7.27
CA ASP A 87 9.70 26.45 -6.20
C ASP A 87 11.16 26.91 -6.14
N ASN A 88 11.41 28.19 -6.45
CA ASN A 88 12.75 28.78 -6.44
C ASN A 88 13.80 27.92 -7.15
N CYS A 89 13.46 27.33 -8.29
CA CYS A 89 14.40 26.53 -9.08
C CYS A 89 15.41 27.41 -9.81
N THR A 90 16.67 27.05 -9.72
CA THR A 90 17.79 27.67 -10.44
C THR A 90 18.25 26.84 -11.64
N ASP A 91 17.77 25.59 -11.73
CA ASP A 91 18.04 24.65 -12.81
C ASP A 91 16.88 24.55 -13.82
N ASN A 92 16.93 23.57 -14.72
CA ASN A 92 15.93 23.33 -15.75
C ASN A 92 14.76 22.41 -15.29
N THR A 93 14.53 22.23 -13.97
CA THR A 93 13.44 21.40 -13.40
C THR A 93 12.09 21.70 -14.07
N ALA A 94 11.72 22.98 -14.20
CA ALA A 94 10.46 23.38 -14.79
C ALA A 94 10.32 22.97 -16.26
N GLN A 95 11.42 23.06 -17.02
CA GLN A 95 11.42 22.68 -18.45
C GLN A 95 11.30 21.16 -18.59
N VAL A 96 12.06 20.37 -17.81
CA VAL A 96 11.98 18.91 -17.81
C VAL A 96 10.58 18.43 -17.43
N ALA A 97 9.96 19.02 -16.42
CA ALA A 97 8.60 18.67 -16.02
C ALA A 97 7.57 18.98 -17.12
N ALA A 98 7.69 20.13 -17.80
CA ALA A 98 6.82 20.48 -18.90
C ALA A 98 6.98 19.53 -20.10
N GLN A 99 8.22 19.17 -20.46
CA GLN A 99 8.51 18.20 -21.51
C GLN A 99 7.97 16.82 -21.20
N ALA A 100 7.99 16.41 -19.92
CA ALA A 100 7.38 15.18 -19.46
C ALA A 100 5.82 15.23 -19.46
N GLY A 101 5.22 16.41 -19.77
CA GLY A 101 3.80 16.59 -19.96
C GLY A 101 3.03 16.90 -18.67
N ALA A 102 3.67 17.50 -17.68
CA ALA A 102 3.00 18.09 -16.52
C ALA A 102 2.64 19.56 -16.78
N ARG A 103 1.62 20.05 -16.07
CA ARG A 103 1.32 21.48 -16.01
C ARG A 103 2.23 22.11 -14.95
N VAL A 104 3.07 23.08 -15.36
CA VAL A 104 4.11 23.64 -14.49
C VAL A 104 3.76 25.05 -14.07
N TYR A 105 3.84 25.29 -12.76
CA TYR A 105 3.77 26.59 -12.14
C TYR A 105 5.14 26.95 -11.53
N ARG A 106 5.65 28.12 -11.85
CA ARG A 106 6.91 28.62 -11.28
C ARG A 106 6.58 29.56 -10.14
N ARG A 107 7.22 29.33 -9.00
CA ARG A 107 7.16 30.21 -7.83
C ARG A 107 8.54 30.77 -7.55
N TYR A 108 8.61 32.08 -7.44
CA TYR A 108 9.80 32.82 -7.05
C TYR A 108 9.44 33.68 -5.84
N ASN A 109 10.22 33.59 -4.76
CA ASN A 109 10.10 34.44 -3.58
C ASN A 109 11.29 35.41 -3.52
#